data_f337459e1ecf86e140a7400c77540032
#
_entry.id   f337459e1ecf86e140a7400c77540032
#
_cell.length_a   1.000
_cell.length_b   1.000
_cell.length_c   1.000
_cell.angle_alpha   90.00
_cell.angle_beta   90.00
_cell.angle_gamma   90.00
#
_symmetry.space_group_name_H-M   'P 1'
#
loop_
_entity.id
_entity.type
_entity.pdbx_description
1 polymer ?
#
loop_
_entity_poly.entity_id
_entity_poly.type
_entity_poly.pdbx_seq_one_letter_code
_entity_poly.pdbx_strand_id
1 'polypeptide(L)'
;MYINNIIQIKKDRYKILTDEGIAFVLYKGDLLKFNIVSDMEIDDKTYNEIQDMLYKRGKERILYLLDTRDYSSYEIFGKLLDNGYTRDVALKVRDEMVNKGFVNDEEYVKRYIRKHIENKPKNKVILELKNKGIPDDIISFGFESMDNNLIESKAIEGINKILLKKNYSKEDFSYEEREKLKGYLYRKGYDMDSINRCM
;
A
#
# COMPACT_ATOMS: atom_id res chain seq x y z
N MET A 1 -13.26 -14.25 27.31
CA MET A 1 -13.56 -13.07 26.44
C MET A 1 -15.06 -12.89 26.38
N TYR A 2 -15.55 -11.67 26.61
CA TYR A 2 -16.96 -11.37 26.61
C TYR A 2 -17.38 -10.60 25.35
N ILE A 3 -18.46 -11.03 24.69
CA ILE A 3 -19.02 -10.37 23.51
C ILE A 3 -20.02 -9.31 23.96
N ASN A 4 -19.65 -8.03 23.81
CA ASN A 4 -20.50 -6.91 24.22
C ASN A 4 -21.61 -6.62 23.21
N ASN A 5 -21.32 -6.76 21.91
CA ASN A 5 -22.29 -6.38 20.87
C ASN A 5 -22.00 -7.08 19.54
N ILE A 6 -23.05 -7.28 18.75
CA ILE A 6 -23.01 -7.82 17.39
C ILE A 6 -23.73 -6.84 16.47
N ILE A 7 -22.97 -6.20 15.57
CA ILE A 7 -23.48 -5.18 14.65
C ILE A 7 -23.54 -5.73 13.24
N GLN A 8 -24.71 -5.79 12.64
CA GLN A 8 -24.83 -6.14 11.23
C GLN A 8 -24.28 -5.02 10.36
N ILE A 9 -23.23 -5.30 9.57
CA ILE A 9 -22.57 -4.33 8.66
C ILE A 9 -22.98 -4.51 7.19
N LYS A 10 -23.38 -5.74 6.82
CA LYS A 10 -23.94 -6.11 5.50
C LYS A 10 -24.90 -7.30 5.69
N LYS A 11 -25.64 -7.68 4.62
CA LYS A 11 -26.67 -8.73 4.65
C LYS A 11 -26.26 -9.97 5.46
N ASP A 12 -25.03 -10.48 5.26
CA ASP A 12 -24.56 -11.71 5.89
C ASP A 12 -23.27 -11.52 6.69
N ARG A 13 -22.89 -10.26 7.02
CA ARG A 13 -21.65 -9.93 7.74
C ARG A 13 -21.96 -9.15 9.00
N TYR A 14 -21.35 -9.57 10.10
CA TYR A 14 -21.57 -9.06 11.44
C TYR A 14 -20.23 -8.71 12.10
N LYS A 15 -20.12 -7.50 12.62
CA LYS A 15 -18.98 -7.07 13.43
C LYS A 15 -19.24 -7.45 14.88
N ILE A 16 -18.31 -8.21 15.44
CA ILE A 16 -18.32 -8.65 16.84
C ILE A 16 -17.44 -7.68 17.62
N LEU A 17 -17.96 -7.15 18.72
CA LEU A 17 -17.24 -6.28 19.65
C LEU A 17 -17.09 -7.00 20.98
N THR A 18 -15.88 -7.00 21.53
CA THR A 18 -15.57 -7.66 22.81
C THR A 18 -15.16 -6.65 23.87
N ASP A 19 -15.20 -7.07 25.13
CA ASP A 19 -14.76 -6.31 26.31
C ASP A 19 -13.25 -5.98 26.29
N GLU A 20 -12.44 -6.80 25.63
CA GLU A 20 -11.02 -6.58 25.45
C GLU A 20 -10.68 -5.58 24.32
N GLY A 21 -11.69 -4.94 23.73
CA GLY A 21 -11.51 -4.02 22.61
C GLY A 21 -11.16 -4.68 21.27
N ILE A 22 -11.15 -6.01 21.23
CA ILE A 22 -10.95 -6.77 19.98
C ILE A 22 -12.25 -6.73 19.18
N ALA A 23 -12.10 -6.45 17.88
CA ALA A 23 -13.23 -6.49 16.96
C ALA A 23 -12.88 -7.33 15.73
N PHE A 24 -13.81 -8.18 15.30
CA PHE A 24 -13.66 -9.02 14.10
C PHE A 24 -15.00 -9.23 13.40
N VAL A 25 -14.94 -9.70 12.16
CA VAL A 25 -16.15 -9.89 11.34
C VAL A 25 -16.40 -11.36 11.09
N LEU A 26 -17.63 -11.78 11.39
CA LEU A 26 -18.14 -13.12 11.11
C LEU A 26 -19.26 -13.05 10.07
N TYR A 27 -19.50 -14.14 9.37
CA TYR A 27 -20.68 -14.33 8.54
C TYR A 27 -21.83 -14.94 9.39
N LYS A 28 -23.07 -14.81 8.89
CA LYS A 28 -24.25 -15.39 9.57
C LYS A 28 -24.09 -16.88 9.88
N GLY A 29 -23.50 -17.65 8.96
CA GLY A 29 -23.22 -19.07 9.18
C GLY A 29 -22.21 -19.35 10.28
N ASP A 30 -21.24 -18.43 10.48
CA ASP A 30 -20.23 -18.55 11.54
C ASP A 30 -20.88 -18.31 12.92
N LEU A 31 -21.79 -17.31 13.01
CA LEU A 31 -22.54 -17.05 14.25
C LEU A 31 -23.34 -18.28 14.68
N LEU A 32 -23.99 -18.94 13.74
CA LEU A 32 -24.75 -20.17 14.01
C LEU A 32 -23.82 -21.33 14.39
N LYS A 33 -22.70 -21.49 13.66
CA LYS A 33 -21.74 -22.57 13.93
C LYS A 33 -21.12 -22.50 15.32
N PHE A 34 -20.80 -21.33 15.80
CA PHE A 34 -20.16 -21.11 17.10
C PHE A 34 -21.16 -20.68 18.19
N ASN A 35 -22.48 -20.68 17.88
CA ASN A 35 -23.57 -20.24 18.78
C ASN A 35 -23.27 -18.82 19.37
N ILE A 36 -22.82 -17.90 18.55
CA ILE A 36 -22.42 -16.54 18.97
C ILE A 36 -23.66 -15.65 19.05
N VAL A 37 -23.91 -15.09 20.25
CA VAL A 37 -24.96 -14.09 20.52
C VAL A 37 -24.37 -12.92 21.30
N SER A 38 -25.12 -11.79 21.38
CA SER A 38 -24.70 -10.65 22.22
C SER A 38 -24.77 -11.04 23.69
N ASP A 39 -23.97 -10.36 24.50
CA ASP A 39 -23.96 -10.50 25.96
C ASP A 39 -23.64 -11.95 26.43
N MET A 40 -22.68 -12.59 25.75
CA MET A 40 -22.19 -13.91 26.11
C MET A 40 -20.69 -13.96 26.31
N GLU A 41 -20.26 -14.88 27.14
CA GLU A 41 -18.85 -15.24 27.25
C GLU A 41 -18.51 -16.38 26.29
N ILE A 42 -17.37 -16.26 25.59
CA ILE A 42 -16.77 -17.34 24.79
C ILE A 42 -15.50 -17.82 25.45
N ASP A 43 -15.31 -19.12 25.48
CA ASP A 43 -14.10 -19.74 26.01
C ASP A 43 -12.93 -19.60 25.03
N ASP A 44 -11.71 -19.80 25.55
CA ASP A 44 -10.47 -19.69 24.76
C ASP A 44 -10.46 -20.68 23.59
N LYS A 45 -11.07 -21.85 23.75
CA LYS A 45 -11.13 -22.85 22.70
C LYS A 45 -11.96 -22.37 21.53
N THR A 46 -13.15 -21.87 21.79
CA THR A 46 -14.05 -21.29 20.76
C THR A 46 -13.39 -20.08 20.09
N TYR A 47 -12.76 -19.21 20.87
CA TYR A 47 -12.03 -18.07 20.30
C TYR A 47 -10.90 -18.51 19.37
N ASN A 48 -10.08 -19.46 19.77
CA ASN A 48 -9.00 -19.99 18.95
C ASN A 48 -9.51 -20.65 17.67
N GLU A 49 -10.61 -21.41 17.72
CA GLU A 49 -11.25 -21.99 16.54
C GLU A 49 -11.73 -20.91 15.55
N ILE A 50 -12.27 -19.80 16.07
CA ILE A 50 -12.64 -18.63 15.26
C ILE A 50 -11.40 -18.00 14.61
N GLN A 51 -10.33 -17.78 15.37
CA GLN A 51 -9.07 -17.22 14.83
C GLN A 51 -8.47 -18.12 13.74
N ASP A 52 -8.47 -19.43 13.92
CA ASP A 52 -7.97 -20.40 12.93
C ASP A 52 -8.83 -20.39 11.65
N MET A 53 -10.14 -20.28 11.79
CA MET A 53 -11.04 -20.13 10.65
C MET A 53 -10.79 -18.81 9.92
N LEU A 54 -10.65 -17.69 10.63
CA LEU A 54 -10.34 -16.38 10.05
C LEU A 54 -8.99 -16.40 9.37
N TYR A 55 -7.98 -17.04 9.94
CA TYR A 55 -6.67 -17.20 9.33
C TYR A 55 -6.72 -17.95 7.99
N LYS A 56 -7.42 -19.09 7.91
CA LYS A 56 -7.61 -19.83 6.66
C LYS A 56 -8.29 -18.97 5.60
N ARG A 57 -9.38 -18.33 5.96
CA ARG A 57 -10.16 -17.42 5.09
C ARG A 57 -9.34 -16.19 4.66
N GLY A 58 -8.51 -15.66 5.56
CA GLY A 58 -7.59 -14.57 5.27
C GLY A 58 -6.58 -14.94 4.17
N LYS A 59 -6.00 -16.14 4.24
CA LYS A 59 -5.09 -16.63 3.20
C LYS A 59 -5.77 -16.75 1.84
N GLU A 60 -6.92 -17.40 1.79
CA GLU A 60 -7.71 -17.54 0.55
C GLU A 60 -8.05 -16.16 -0.05
N ARG A 61 -8.42 -15.21 0.82
CA ARG A 61 -8.70 -13.83 0.40
C ARG A 61 -7.50 -13.16 -0.23
N ILE A 62 -6.31 -13.31 0.36
CA ILE A 62 -5.09 -12.71 -0.17
C ILE A 62 -4.65 -13.37 -1.48
N LEU A 63 -4.69 -14.68 -1.57
CA LEU A 63 -4.40 -15.39 -2.82
C LEU A 63 -5.31 -14.91 -3.96
N TYR A 64 -6.60 -14.76 -3.71
CA TYR A 64 -7.54 -14.19 -4.67
C TYR A 64 -7.18 -12.75 -5.10
N LEU A 65 -6.72 -11.91 -4.16
CA LEU A 65 -6.30 -10.54 -4.49
C LEU A 65 -5.02 -10.53 -5.34
N LEU A 66 -4.05 -11.38 -5.02
CA LEU A 66 -2.78 -11.49 -5.73
C LEU A 66 -2.95 -12.01 -7.16
N ASP A 67 -4.00 -12.79 -7.44
CA ASP A 67 -4.35 -13.21 -8.81
C ASP A 67 -4.74 -12.02 -9.71
N THR A 68 -5.21 -10.93 -9.12
CA THR A 68 -5.65 -9.74 -9.87
C THR A 68 -4.55 -8.72 -10.11
N ARG A 69 -3.68 -8.49 -9.14
CA ARG A 69 -2.53 -7.57 -9.19
C ARG A 69 -1.56 -7.81 -8.04
N ASP A 70 -0.37 -7.24 -8.18
CA ASP A 70 0.60 -7.18 -7.08
C ASP A 70 0.14 -6.25 -5.95
N TYR A 71 0.49 -6.62 -4.72
CA TYR A 71 0.30 -5.83 -3.51
C TYR A 71 1.58 -5.83 -2.67
N SER A 72 1.86 -4.72 -1.97
CA SER A 72 2.88 -4.72 -0.92
C SER A 72 2.40 -5.49 0.31
N SER A 73 3.34 -5.91 1.16
CA SER A 73 3.05 -6.56 2.43
C SER A 73 2.15 -5.68 3.33
N TYR A 74 2.39 -4.37 3.33
CA TYR A 74 1.57 -3.38 4.04
C TYR A 74 0.15 -3.26 3.47
N GLU A 75 0.00 -3.20 2.14
CA GLU A 75 -1.32 -3.17 1.51
C GLU A 75 -2.15 -4.41 1.86
N ILE A 76 -1.50 -5.60 1.91
CA ILE A 76 -2.16 -6.85 2.31
C ILE A 76 -2.64 -6.78 3.75
N PHE A 77 -1.80 -6.34 4.67
CA PHE A 77 -2.18 -6.16 6.06
C PHE A 77 -3.38 -5.22 6.19
N GLY A 78 -3.34 -4.05 5.54
CA GLY A 78 -4.47 -3.11 5.52
C GLY A 78 -5.75 -3.72 4.95
N LYS A 79 -5.65 -4.46 3.84
CA LYS A 79 -6.80 -5.16 3.23
C LYS A 79 -7.47 -6.16 4.16
N LEU A 80 -6.71 -6.85 4.98
CA LEU A 80 -7.26 -7.78 5.98
C LEU A 80 -7.97 -7.01 7.09
N LEU A 81 -7.36 -5.98 7.66
CA LEU A 81 -8.00 -5.13 8.67
C LEU A 81 -9.30 -4.51 8.17
N ASP A 82 -9.30 -3.93 6.96
CA ASP A 82 -10.49 -3.34 6.32
C ASP A 82 -11.62 -4.37 6.12
N ASN A 83 -11.25 -5.64 5.98
CA ASN A 83 -12.22 -6.73 5.87
C ASN A 83 -12.65 -7.32 7.21
N GLY A 84 -12.14 -6.79 8.32
CA GLY A 84 -12.56 -7.13 9.67
C GLY A 84 -11.89 -8.38 10.24
N TYR A 85 -10.69 -8.70 9.78
CA TYR A 85 -9.82 -9.67 10.46
C TYR A 85 -9.18 -9.01 11.69
N THR A 86 -8.92 -9.78 12.74
CA THR A 86 -8.14 -9.28 13.87
C THR A 86 -6.72 -8.91 13.46
N ARG A 87 -6.08 -8.02 14.23
CA ARG A 87 -4.70 -7.62 13.97
C ARG A 87 -3.75 -8.82 13.92
N ASP A 88 -3.91 -9.77 14.85
CA ASP A 88 -3.05 -10.95 14.96
C ASP A 88 -3.22 -11.88 13.77
N VAL A 89 -4.45 -12.13 13.33
CA VAL A 89 -4.72 -12.89 12.12
C VAL A 89 -4.14 -12.19 10.90
N ALA A 90 -4.31 -10.88 10.79
CA ALA A 90 -3.80 -10.10 9.66
C ALA A 90 -2.26 -10.14 9.57
N LEU A 91 -1.56 -10.02 10.72
CA LEU A 91 -0.11 -10.16 10.80
C LEU A 91 0.32 -11.58 10.40
N LYS A 92 -0.29 -12.60 11.01
CA LYS A 92 0.06 -14.01 10.74
C LYS A 92 -0.13 -14.39 9.26
N VAL A 93 -1.21 -13.92 8.64
CA VAL A 93 -1.45 -14.15 7.21
C VAL A 93 -0.41 -13.41 6.36
N ARG A 94 -0.16 -12.12 6.62
CA ARG A 94 0.85 -11.34 5.91
C ARG A 94 2.21 -12.03 5.95
N ASP A 95 2.67 -12.41 7.15
CA ASP A 95 3.99 -12.99 7.35
C ASP A 95 4.11 -14.35 6.64
N GLU A 96 3.07 -15.16 6.65
CA GLU A 96 3.06 -16.40 5.89
C GLU A 96 3.14 -16.15 4.37
N MET A 97 2.42 -15.15 3.84
CA MET A 97 2.46 -14.82 2.42
C MET A 97 3.84 -14.31 2.00
N VAL A 98 4.51 -13.52 2.85
CA VAL A 98 5.89 -13.08 2.63
C VAL A 98 6.86 -14.26 2.71
N ASN A 99 6.80 -15.06 3.76
CA ASN A 99 7.71 -16.20 3.97
C ASN A 99 7.60 -17.27 2.86
N LYS A 100 6.43 -17.42 2.27
CA LYS A 100 6.20 -18.32 1.13
C LYS A 100 6.52 -17.70 -0.24
N GLY A 101 6.93 -16.43 -0.26
CA GLY A 101 7.30 -15.74 -1.50
C GLY A 101 6.11 -15.31 -2.37
N PHE A 102 4.85 -15.44 -1.89
CA PHE A 102 3.69 -14.91 -2.61
C PHE A 102 3.68 -13.38 -2.64
N VAL A 103 4.30 -12.76 -1.64
CA VAL A 103 4.49 -11.30 -1.50
C VAL A 103 5.96 -11.03 -1.31
N ASN A 104 6.50 -10.14 -2.14
CA ASN A 104 7.89 -9.74 -2.09
C ASN A 104 7.99 -8.24 -2.38
N ASP A 105 8.25 -7.44 -1.35
CA ASP A 105 8.29 -5.98 -1.45
C ASP A 105 9.46 -5.50 -2.33
N GLU A 106 10.60 -6.19 -2.37
CA GLU A 106 11.73 -5.84 -3.25
C GLU A 106 11.35 -6.00 -4.73
N GLU A 107 10.76 -7.14 -5.09
CA GLU A 107 10.31 -7.37 -6.47
C GLU A 107 9.14 -6.45 -6.85
N TYR A 108 8.25 -6.16 -5.88
CA TYR A 108 7.19 -5.17 -6.06
C TYR A 108 7.75 -3.79 -6.41
N VAL A 109 8.75 -3.31 -5.66
CA VAL A 109 9.41 -2.02 -5.90
C VAL A 109 10.06 -1.98 -7.27
N LYS A 110 10.86 -2.98 -7.65
CA LYS A 110 11.51 -3.05 -8.97
C LYS A 110 10.51 -2.96 -10.11
N ARG A 111 9.40 -3.74 -10.03
CA ARG A 111 8.32 -3.69 -11.03
C ARG A 111 7.61 -2.34 -11.05
N TYR A 112 7.36 -1.77 -9.88
CA TYR A 112 6.71 -0.47 -9.74
C TYR A 112 7.56 0.65 -10.36
N ILE A 113 8.86 0.69 -10.08
CA ILE A 113 9.79 1.67 -10.65
C ILE A 113 9.79 1.54 -12.17
N ARG A 114 10.04 0.34 -12.73
CA ARG A 114 10.06 0.11 -14.19
C ARG A 114 8.80 0.60 -14.88
N LYS A 115 7.64 0.33 -14.30
CA LYS A 115 6.34 0.73 -14.85
C LYS A 115 6.11 2.24 -14.85
N HIS A 116 6.66 2.95 -13.86
CA HIS A 116 6.27 4.35 -13.61
C HIS A 116 7.34 5.37 -13.93
N ILE A 117 8.64 4.98 -13.95
CA ILE A 117 9.75 5.94 -14.14
C ILE A 117 9.73 6.62 -15.53
N GLU A 118 9.12 6.00 -16.52
CA GLU A 118 8.99 6.59 -17.85
C GLU A 118 8.06 7.82 -17.88
N ASN A 119 7.09 7.88 -16.97
CA ASN A 119 6.02 8.88 -16.99
C ASN A 119 5.91 9.70 -15.71
N LYS A 120 6.71 9.38 -14.68
CA LYS A 120 6.69 10.05 -13.39
C LYS A 120 8.10 10.39 -12.92
N PRO A 121 8.31 11.57 -12.33
CA PRO A 121 9.57 11.93 -11.68
C PRO A 121 9.93 10.96 -10.55
N LYS A 122 11.22 10.72 -10.32
CA LYS A 122 11.76 9.81 -9.30
C LYS A 122 11.14 10.04 -7.92
N ASN A 123 11.12 11.31 -7.44
CA ASN A 123 10.61 11.61 -6.09
C ASN A 123 9.10 11.34 -5.96
N LYS A 124 8.34 11.45 -7.06
CA LYS A 124 6.93 11.07 -7.06
C LYS A 124 6.76 9.56 -6.95
N VAL A 125 7.58 8.77 -7.64
CA VAL A 125 7.58 7.30 -7.52
C VAL A 125 7.96 6.89 -6.10
N ILE A 126 8.98 7.52 -5.50
CA ILE A 126 9.37 7.29 -4.10
C ILE A 126 8.19 7.57 -3.15
N LEU A 127 7.53 8.72 -3.29
CA LEU A 127 6.39 9.07 -2.45
C LEU A 127 5.23 8.07 -2.58
N GLU A 128 4.94 7.63 -3.80
CA GLU A 128 3.90 6.62 -4.04
C GLU A 128 4.24 5.27 -3.40
N LEU A 129 5.52 4.85 -3.43
CA LEU A 129 5.99 3.63 -2.76
C LEU A 129 5.94 3.75 -1.23
N LYS A 130 6.32 4.91 -0.66
CA LYS A 130 6.16 5.19 0.77
C LYS A 130 4.69 5.12 1.21
N ASN A 131 3.77 5.66 0.42
CA ASN A 131 2.32 5.57 0.69
C ASN A 131 1.78 4.13 0.61
N LYS A 132 2.51 3.22 -0.01
CA LYS A 132 2.24 1.77 -0.05
C LYS A 132 2.92 1.02 1.10
N GLY A 133 3.49 1.76 2.05
CA GLY A 133 4.13 1.22 3.24
C GLY A 133 5.47 0.53 2.99
N ILE A 134 6.12 0.82 1.86
CA ILE A 134 7.45 0.28 1.57
C ILE A 134 8.51 1.07 2.35
N PRO A 135 9.42 0.39 3.08
CA PRO A 135 10.55 0.99 3.77
C PRO A 135 11.55 1.69 2.81
N ASP A 136 12.20 2.73 3.33
CA ASP A 136 13.13 3.56 2.52
C ASP A 136 14.34 2.79 2.00
N ASP A 137 14.85 1.84 2.75
CA ASP A 137 15.96 0.96 2.37
C ASP A 137 15.60 0.08 1.16
N ILE A 138 14.40 -0.52 1.15
CA ILE A 138 13.90 -1.31 0.02
C ILE A 138 13.68 -0.43 -1.21
N ILE A 139 13.16 0.80 -1.03
CA ILE A 139 12.99 1.76 -2.13
C ILE A 139 14.36 2.13 -2.72
N SER A 140 15.33 2.46 -1.87
CA SER A 140 16.70 2.82 -2.30
C SER A 140 17.35 1.69 -3.06
N PHE A 141 17.33 0.47 -2.52
CA PHE A 141 17.85 -0.72 -3.18
C PHE A 141 17.17 -0.96 -4.55
N GLY A 142 15.87 -0.74 -4.64
CA GLY A 142 15.13 -0.83 -5.90
C GLY A 142 15.64 0.14 -6.95
N PHE A 143 15.92 1.40 -6.58
CA PHE A 143 16.49 2.40 -7.50
C PHE A 143 17.95 2.13 -7.84
N GLU A 144 18.79 1.66 -6.90
CA GLU A 144 20.19 1.27 -7.14
C GLU A 144 20.31 0.14 -8.17
N SER A 145 19.33 -0.74 -8.24
CA SER A 145 19.25 -1.82 -9.21
C SER A 145 18.86 -1.39 -10.63
N MET A 146 18.52 -0.10 -10.83
CA MET A 146 18.12 0.46 -12.12
C MET A 146 19.27 1.20 -12.79
N ASP A 147 19.22 1.34 -14.10
CA ASP A 147 20.15 2.18 -14.84
C ASP A 147 19.91 3.67 -14.52
N ASN A 148 20.87 4.28 -13.84
CA ASN A 148 20.81 5.70 -13.48
C ASN A 148 20.72 6.62 -14.72
N ASN A 149 21.37 6.26 -15.83
CA ASN A 149 21.29 7.03 -17.07
C ASN A 149 19.87 7.05 -17.62
N LEU A 150 19.16 5.93 -17.52
CA LEU A 150 17.75 5.85 -17.92
C LEU A 150 16.87 6.75 -17.05
N ILE A 151 17.05 6.72 -15.73
CA ILE A 151 16.28 7.54 -14.79
C ILE A 151 16.49 9.03 -15.09
N GLU A 152 17.74 9.44 -15.26
CA GLU A 152 18.13 10.82 -15.56
C GLU A 152 17.60 11.28 -16.92
N SER A 153 17.77 10.50 -17.98
CA SER A 153 17.25 10.82 -19.31
C SER A 153 15.73 11.00 -19.32
N LYS A 154 14.99 10.18 -18.57
CA LYS A 154 13.54 10.31 -18.45
C LYS A 154 13.12 11.54 -17.63
N ALA A 155 13.89 11.92 -16.61
CA ALA A 155 13.67 13.15 -15.88
C ALA A 155 13.86 14.38 -16.81
N ILE A 156 14.95 14.45 -17.55
CA ILE A 156 15.22 15.51 -18.52
C ILE A 156 14.15 15.59 -19.60
N GLU A 157 13.75 14.45 -20.19
CA GLU A 157 12.65 14.40 -21.17
C GLU A 157 11.35 14.97 -20.61
N GLY A 158 10.99 14.56 -19.38
CA GLY A 158 9.79 15.04 -18.70
C GLY A 158 9.83 16.54 -18.39
N ILE A 159 10.97 17.07 -17.95
CA ILE A 159 11.19 18.51 -17.71
C ILE A 159 11.02 19.26 -19.03
N ASN A 160 11.72 18.85 -20.09
CA ASN A 160 11.68 19.52 -21.39
C ASN A 160 10.27 19.56 -21.96
N LYS A 161 9.47 18.49 -21.83
CA LYS A 161 8.04 18.50 -22.22
C LYS A 161 7.23 19.58 -21.48
N ILE A 162 7.55 19.83 -20.20
CA ILE A 162 6.90 20.87 -19.41
C ILE A 162 7.38 22.26 -19.84
N LEU A 163 8.67 22.45 -20.05
CA LEU A 163 9.25 23.70 -20.50
C LEU A 163 8.69 24.13 -21.85
N LEU A 164 8.58 23.21 -22.80
CA LEU A 164 7.92 23.44 -24.11
C LEU A 164 6.47 23.88 -23.96
N LYS A 165 5.67 23.20 -23.11
CA LYS A 165 4.29 23.58 -22.87
C LYS A 165 4.12 24.94 -22.21
N LYS A 166 5.16 25.42 -21.53
CA LYS A 166 5.18 26.73 -20.87
C LYS A 166 5.84 27.81 -21.71
N ASN A 167 6.22 27.48 -22.95
CA ASN A 167 6.97 28.36 -23.86
C ASN A 167 8.22 28.97 -23.18
N TYR A 168 8.92 28.13 -22.38
CA TYR A 168 10.10 28.60 -21.66
C TYR A 168 11.22 28.97 -22.64
N SER A 169 11.74 30.20 -22.47
CA SER A 169 12.98 30.66 -23.07
C SER A 169 13.86 31.26 -21.99
N LYS A 170 15.14 30.96 -22.00
CA LYS A 170 16.09 31.50 -21.01
C LYS A 170 16.26 33.01 -21.15
N GLU A 171 16.02 33.53 -22.33
CA GLU A 171 16.20 34.96 -22.67
C GLU A 171 14.95 35.76 -22.30
N ASP A 172 13.76 35.19 -22.44
CA ASP A 172 12.48 35.92 -22.26
C ASP A 172 11.97 35.86 -20.82
N PHE A 173 12.43 34.86 -20.01
CA PHE A 173 11.97 34.70 -18.63
C PHE A 173 12.84 35.50 -17.66
N SER A 174 12.21 36.33 -16.84
CA SER A 174 12.87 37.04 -15.73
C SER A 174 13.41 36.03 -14.69
N TYR A 175 14.33 36.53 -13.84
CA TYR A 175 14.86 35.72 -12.74
C TYR A 175 13.74 35.14 -11.86
N GLU A 176 12.74 35.97 -11.50
CA GLU A 176 11.63 35.56 -10.64
C GLU A 176 10.76 34.48 -11.30
N GLU A 177 10.48 34.58 -12.59
CA GLU A 177 9.69 33.60 -13.34
C GLU A 177 10.44 32.27 -13.45
N ARG A 178 11.76 32.30 -13.66
CA ARG A 178 12.60 31.09 -13.65
C ARG A 178 12.57 30.41 -12.29
N GLU A 179 12.73 31.13 -11.19
CA GLU A 179 12.67 30.54 -9.83
C GLU A 179 11.28 29.97 -9.51
N LYS A 180 10.20 30.64 -9.92
CA LYS A 180 8.83 30.11 -9.81
C LYS A 180 8.67 28.81 -10.62
N LEU A 181 9.26 28.74 -11.82
CA LEU A 181 9.17 27.56 -12.67
C LEU A 181 10.00 26.39 -12.11
N LYS A 182 11.21 26.66 -11.59
CA LYS A 182 12.01 25.67 -10.85
C LYS A 182 11.25 25.10 -9.65
N GLY A 183 10.66 25.99 -8.82
CA GLY A 183 9.81 25.57 -7.70
C GLY A 183 8.61 24.74 -8.12
N TYR A 184 8.01 25.04 -9.27
CA TYR A 184 6.93 24.22 -9.84
C TYR A 184 7.43 22.82 -10.24
N LEU A 185 8.56 22.71 -10.94
CA LEU A 185 9.16 21.43 -11.34
C LEU A 185 9.57 20.60 -10.12
N TYR A 186 10.17 21.24 -9.11
CA TYR A 186 10.51 20.58 -7.84
C TYR A 186 9.30 20.00 -7.14
N ARG A 187 8.20 20.76 -7.02
CA ARG A 187 6.94 20.26 -6.45
C ARG A 187 6.30 19.15 -7.28
N LYS A 188 6.61 19.05 -8.58
CA LYS A 188 6.23 17.93 -9.44
C LYS A 188 7.01 16.65 -9.13
N GLY A 189 8.15 16.78 -8.40
CA GLY A 189 8.99 15.66 -7.98
C GLY A 189 10.27 15.47 -8.80
N TYR A 190 10.66 16.47 -9.63
CA TYR A 190 11.97 16.47 -10.27
C TYR A 190 13.03 16.93 -9.28
N ASP A 191 14.25 16.38 -9.39
CA ASP A 191 15.39 16.80 -8.59
C ASP A 191 15.99 18.11 -9.12
N MET A 192 16.68 18.85 -8.24
CA MET A 192 17.24 20.16 -8.58
C MET A 192 18.36 20.08 -9.62
N ASP A 193 19.12 18.99 -9.65
CA ASP A 193 20.23 18.82 -10.61
C ASP A 193 19.66 18.68 -12.02
N SER A 194 18.65 17.81 -12.20
CA SER A 194 17.95 17.67 -13.48
C SER A 194 17.27 18.98 -13.92
N ILE A 195 16.65 19.71 -12.98
CA ILE A 195 16.02 21.00 -13.26
C ILE A 195 17.07 22.03 -13.75
N ASN A 196 18.19 22.17 -13.03
CA ASN A 196 19.24 23.14 -13.36
C ASN A 196 19.94 22.84 -14.69
N ARG A 197 20.00 21.55 -15.10
CA ARG A 197 20.53 21.18 -16.41
C ARG A 197 19.62 21.54 -17.57
N CYS A 198 18.32 21.65 -17.33
CA CYS A 198 17.32 21.97 -18.36
C CYS A 198 17.00 23.46 -18.47
N MET A 199 17.35 24.27 -17.46
CA MET A 199 17.02 25.70 -17.34
C MET A 199 18.27 26.56 -17.22
#